data_75175d5f080042c95e100797aeea105c
#
_entry.id   75175d5f080042c95e100797aeea105c
#
_cell.length_a   1.000
_cell.length_b   1.000
_cell.length_c   1.000
_cell.angle_alpha   90.00
_cell.angle_beta   90.00
_cell.angle_gamma   90.00
#
_symmetry.space_group_name_H-M   'P 1'
#
loop_
_entity.id
_entity.type
_entity.pdbx_description
1 polymer ?
#
loop_
_entity_poly.entity_id
_entity_poly.type
_entity_poly.pdbx_seq_one_letter_code
_entity_poly.pdbx_strand_id
1 'polypeptide(L)'
;MIKKIKIKNIVLLLSLLMMTGCGFMDCDESDNFTKQEVLDSYNRVKQLATNVYGFLKADFCSIDGAMLDAATDDAVHIYKSSNIQRFVDGTWSANNLVDNVWGHYYEGIRAANFYLKETAGLTFDEWKYSDDYEAIMKEFTNYQYEVRFLRAYFYFELIKRYRNIPFVLDVLAQNEANGVNPESYEKIAKFIVDECSDLAQILPVNYDNFSTKEKGRVTRAAAMALKSRVTLYMASPLFSEDSEDKWKQAAEAAYDIIKQKTDLGLDLVPYPQIFNDVNNQKAEVILYRP
;
A
#
# COMPACT_ATOMS: atom_id res chain seq x y z
N MET A 1 21.50 33.27 75.68
CA MET A 1 20.94 31.90 75.69
C MET A 1 20.39 31.56 74.28
N ILE A 2 21.27 31.19 73.34
CA ILE A 2 20.89 30.88 72.04
C ILE A 2 20.50 29.40 72.05
N LYS A 3 19.22 29.12 71.81
CA LYS A 3 18.66 27.77 71.73
C LYS A 3 19.40 27.00 70.65
N LYS A 4 20.09 25.92 71.01
CA LYS A 4 20.52 24.88 70.10
C LYS A 4 19.30 24.32 69.43
N ILE A 5 18.85 24.96 68.34
CA ILE A 5 17.95 24.35 67.37
C ILE A 5 18.65 23.12 66.88
N LYS A 6 18.10 21.97 67.20
CA LYS A 6 18.76 20.69 67.05
C LYS A 6 18.96 20.47 65.56
N ILE A 7 20.21 20.41 65.16
CA ILE A 7 20.67 20.07 63.79
C ILE A 7 19.88 18.89 63.26
N LYS A 8 19.44 17.96 64.11
CA LYS A 8 18.54 16.86 63.76
C LYS A 8 17.21 17.33 63.13
N ASN A 9 16.63 18.45 63.55
CA ASN A 9 15.34 18.92 62.99
C ASN A 9 15.54 19.63 61.67
N ILE A 10 16.69 20.24 61.45
CA ILE A 10 17.06 20.85 60.15
C ILE A 10 17.36 19.76 59.11
N VAL A 11 18.10 18.71 59.51
CA VAL A 11 18.38 17.56 58.67
C VAL A 11 17.10 16.81 58.31
N LEU A 12 16.17 16.64 59.24
CA LEU A 12 14.88 16.01 59.00
C LEU A 12 14.00 16.85 58.05
N LEU A 13 14.03 18.19 58.17
CA LEU A 13 13.30 19.09 57.28
C LEU A 13 13.90 19.09 55.87
N LEU A 14 15.23 19.04 55.77
CA LEU A 14 15.93 18.93 54.48
C LEU A 14 15.70 17.57 53.78
N SER A 15 15.63 16.47 54.55
CA SER A 15 15.33 15.14 54.00
C SER A 15 13.87 15.01 53.54
N LEU A 16 12.92 15.72 54.20
CA LEU A 16 11.52 15.77 53.76
C LEU A 16 11.34 16.58 52.45
N LEU A 17 12.15 17.63 52.24
CA LEU A 17 12.14 18.41 51.01
C LEU A 17 12.72 17.65 49.81
N MET A 18 13.59 16.67 50.04
CA MET A 18 14.16 15.84 48.97
C MET A 18 13.23 14.70 48.53
N MET A 19 12.15 14.41 49.25
CA MET A 19 11.19 13.37 48.89
C MET A 19 10.07 13.84 47.97
N THR A 20 9.94 15.14 47.67
CA THR A 20 8.93 15.66 46.71
C THR A 20 9.43 15.84 45.31
N GLY A 21 10.64 15.40 44.99
CA GLY A 21 11.28 15.59 43.69
C GLY A 21 11.11 14.44 42.69
N CYS A 22 10.45 13.34 43.04
CA CYS A 22 10.35 12.17 42.13
C CYS A 22 9.38 12.36 40.97
N GLY A 23 8.45 13.29 41.00
CA GLY A 23 7.53 13.51 39.88
C GLY A 23 8.05 14.43 38.77
N PHE A 24 9.16 15.12 38.99
CA PHE A 24 9.74 16.05 38.00
C PHE A 24 10.67 15.36 37.01
N MET A 25 11.05 14.11 37.28
CA MET A 25 11.90 13.29 36.37
C MET A 25 11.14 12.11 35.73
N ASP A 26 9.86 11.96 35.99
CA ASP A 26 9.01 11.07 35.18
C ASP A 26 8.69 11.81 33.88
N CYS A 27 9.68 11.91 33.03
CA CYS A 27 9.43 12.04 31.60
C CYS A 27 8.73 10.73 31.19
N ASP A 28 7.48 10.80 30.80
CA ASP A 28 6.86 9.74 30.01
C ASP A 28 7.70 9.62 28.72
N GLU A 29 8.74 8.81 28.76
CA GLU A 29 9.44 8.35 27.58
C GLU A 29 8.56 7.37 26.81
N SER A 30 7.33 7.76 26.46
CA SER A 30 6.61 7.10 25.42
C SER A 30 7.19 7.63 24.09
N ASP A 31 8.11 6.91 23.50
CA ASP A 31 8.58 7.13 22.12
C ASP A 31 7.44 7.02 21.10
N ASN A 32 6.23 6.79 21.53
CA ASN A 32 5.05 6.60 20.72
C ASN A 32 4.26 7.92 20.59
N PHE A 33 4.14 8.36 19.35
CA PHE A 33 3.28 9.49 19.04
C PHE A 33 1.80 9.11 19.25
N THR A 34 1.03 10.04 19.80
CA THR A 34 -0.43 9.92 19.81
C THR A 34 -0.98 10.00 18.39
N LYS A 35 -2.18 9.47 18.17
CA LYS A 35 -2.87 9.58 16.88
C LYS A 35 -2.97 11.04 16.42
N GLN A 36 -3.27 11.98 17.32
CA GLN A 36 -3.40 13.39 16.98
C GLN A 36 -2.08 13.99 16.53
N GLU A 37 -0.98 13.73 17.22
CA GLU A 37 0.35 14.21 16.84
C GLU A 37 0.81 13.66 15.47
N VAL A 38 0.34 12.46 15.11
CA VAL A 38 0.58 11.90 13.77
C VAL A 38 -0.21 12.67 12.72
N LEU A 39 -1.49 12.94 12.98
CA LEU A 39 -2.38 13.59 12.02
C LEU A 39 -2.11 15.09 11.86
N ASP A 40 -1.55 15.75 12.88
CA ASP A 40 -1.18 17.17 12.84
C ASP A 40 0.10 17.43 12.01
N SER A 41 0.91 16.40 11.76
CA SER A 41 2.16 16.53 11.03
C SER A 41 2.09 15.96 9.60
N TYR A 42 2.31 16.80 8.60
CA TYR A 42 2.39 16.39 7.19
C TYR A 42 3.38 15.23 6.95
N ASN A 43 4.57 15.33 7.54
CA ASN A 43 5.60 14.31 7.34
C ASN A 43 5.19 12.93 7.89
N ARG A 44 4.48 12.90 9.03
CA ARG A 44 3.97 11.65 9.61
C ARG A 44 2.80 11.09 8.81
N VAL A 45 1.91 11.94 8.33
CA VAL A 45 0.82 11.54 7.43
C VAL A 45 1.37 10.98 6.11
N LYS A 46 2.44 11.59 5.56
CA LYS A 46 3.17 11.06 4.42
C LYS A 46 3.74 9.66 4.71
N GLN A 47 4.30 9.44 5.90
CA GLN A 47 4.80 8.11 6.31
C GLN A 47 3.68 7.07 6.38
N LEU A 48 2.46 7.45 6.81
CA LEU A 48 1.31 6.54 6.77
C LEU A 48 0.97 6.12 5.33
N ALA A 49 0.98 7.05 4.37
CA ALA A 49 0.79 6.71 2.95
C ALA A 49 1.90 5.79 2.44
N THR A 50 3.16 6.09 2.77
CA THR A 50 4.32 5.27 2.41
C THR A 50 4.23 3.86 3.01
N ASN A 51 3.70 3.72 4.23
CA ASN A 51 3.45 2.41 4.84
C ASN A 51 2.48 1.56 4.01
N VAL A 52 1.46 2.17 3.38
CA VAL A 52 0.56 1.43 2.48
C VAL A 52 1.31 0.89 1.27
N TYR A 53 2.27 1.65 0.71
CA TYR A 53 3.16 1.15 -0.34
C TYR A 53 4.01 -0.06 0.11
N GLY A 54 4.33 -0.13 1.39
CA GLY A 54 5.08 -1.24 1.98
C GLY A 54 4.43 -2.62 1.78
N PHE A 55 3.11 -2.67 1.54
CA PHE A 55 2.37 -3.90 1.23
C PHE A 55 2.45 -4.32 -0.24
N LEU A 56 3.03 -3.53 -1.13
CA LEU A 56 3.44 -4.05 -2.44
C LEU A 56 4.50 -5.12 -2.22
N LYS A 57 4.30 -6.33 -2.77
CA LYS A 57 5.31 -7.37 -2.65
C LYS A 57 6.63 -6.91 -3.28
N ALA A 58 7.72 -7.12 -2.57
CA ALA A 58 9.06 -7.18 -3.15
C ALA A 58 9.17 -8.49 -3.93
N ASP A 59 10.25 -8.73 -4.60
CA ASP A 59 10.55 -9.92 -5.37
C ASP A 59 9.70 -10.08 -6.65
N PHE A 60 10.35 -9.89 -7.76
CA PHE A 60 9.72 -10.06 -9.06
C PHE A 60 9.42 -11.54 -9.33
N CYS A 61 8.12 -11.84 -9.47
CA CYS A 61 7.66 -13.18 -9.86
C CYS A 61 8.31 -14.31 -9.05
N SER A 62 8.40 -14.17 -7.72
CA SER A 62 9.00 -15.19 -6.86
C SER A 62 8.07 -15.66 -5.72
N ILE A 63 8.32 -16.87 -5.25
CA ILE A 63 7.73 -17.48 -4.05
C ILE A 63 8.86 -18.08 -3.23
N ASP A 64 9.02 -17.63 -1.97
CA ASP A 64 10.09 -18.07 -1.06
C ASP A 64 11.49 -17.98 -1.71
N GLY A 65 11.77 -16.90 -2.45
CA GLY A 65 13.05 -16.68 -3.10
C GLY A 65 13.27 -17.53 -4.36
N ALA A 66 12.32 -18.34 -4.77
CA ALA A 66 12.36 -19.08 -6.01
C ALA A 66 11.52 -18.37 -7.07
N MET A 67 12.05 -18.20 -8.29
CA MET A 67 11.28 -17.64 -9.40
C MET A 67 10.10 -18.56 -9.77
N LEU A 68 9.00 -17.96 -10.22
CA LEU A 68 7.79 -18.70 -10.62
C LEU A 68 8.01 -19.66 -11.78
N ASP A 69 9.04 -19.45 -12.62
CA ASP A 69 9.44 -20.39 -13.67
C ASP A 69 9.73 -21.79 -13.11
N ALA A 70 10.20 -21.87 -11.86
CA ALA A 70 10.41 -23.14 -11.17
C ALA A 70 9.11 -23.86 -10.74
N ALA A 71 7.94 -23.24 -10.96
CA ALA A 71 6.63 -23.91 -10.82
C ALA A 71 6.12 -24.48 -12.16
N THR A 72 6.88 -24.31 -13.23
CA THR A 72 6.55 -24.75 -14.58
C THR A 72 7.56 -25.81 -15.06
N ASP A 73 7.50 -26.19 -16.32
CA ASP A 73 8.45 -27.08 -16.98
C ASP A 73 9.71 -26.37 -17.49
N ASP A 74 9.77 -25.02 -17.40
CA ASP A 74 10.88 -24.21 -17.87
C ASP A 74 12.10 -24.25 -16.94
N ALA A 75 11.88 -24.43 -15.63
CA ALA A 75 12.97 -24.40 -14.65
C ALA A 75 12.72 -25.33 -13.45
N VAL A 76 13.79 -25.67 -12.75
CA VAL A 76 13.73 -26.45 -11.50
C VAL A 76 14.48 -25.71 -10.39
N HIS A 77 13.82 -25.51 -9.24
CA HIS A 77 14.48 -24.96 -8.08
C HIS A 77 15.30 -26.02 -7.36
N ILE A 78 16.55 -25.67 -7.00
CA ILE A 78 17.51 -26.63 -6.45
C ILE A 78 17.14 -27.12 -5.03
N TYR A 79 16.50 -26.26 -4.24
CA TYR A 79 16.14 -26.59 -2.87
C TYR A 79 14.80 -27.35 -2.84
N LYS A 80 14.85 -28.64 -2.50
CA LYS A 80 13.66 -29.50 -2.43
C LYS A 80 12.69 -29.12 -1.29
N SER A 81 13.15 -28.38 -0.29
CA SER A 81 12.34 -27.88 0.82
C SER A 81 11.61 -26.58 0.53
N SER A 82 11.86 -25.93 -0.61
CA SER A 82 11.17 -24.72 -1.00
C SER A 82 9.70 -24.95 -1.28
N ASN A 83 8.85 -24.01 -0.89
CA ASN A 83 7.41 -24.09 -1.15
C ASN A 83 7.06 -24.16 -2.64
N ILE A 84 7.91 -23.66 -3.53
CA ILE A 84 7.71 -23.74 -4.97
C ILE A 84 7.61 -25.19 -5.47
N GLN A 85 8.27 -26.12 -4.79
CA GLN A 85 8.25 -27.55 -5.16
C GLN A 85 6.85 -28.17 -5.07
N ARG A 86 5.96 -27.59 -4.25
CA ARG A 86 4.58 -28.08 -4.12
C ARG A 86 3.78 -27.99 -5.41
N PHE A 87 4.15 -27.08 -6.31
CA PHE A 87 3.56 -27.04 -7.65
C PHE A 87 4.04 -28.22 -8.51
N VAL A 88 5.31 -28.57 -8.41
CA VAL A 88 5.94 -29.63 -9.20
C VAL A 88 5.55 -31.03 -8.69
N ASP A 89 5.52 -31.22 -7.38
CA ASP A 89 5.17 -32.50 -6.75
C ASP A 89 3.65 -32.72 -6.55
N GLY A 90 2.84 -31.70 -6.89
CA GLY A 90 1.39 -31.78 -6.80
C GLY A 90 0.80 -31.80 -5.38
N THR A 91 1.58 -31.43 -4.38
CA THR A 91 1.13 -31.45 -2.97
C THR A 91 0.40 -30.19 -2.53
N TRP A 92 0.34 -29.14 -3.35
CA TRP A 92 -0.44 -27.96 -3.03
C TRP A 92 -1.95 -28.24 -3.07
N SER A 93 -2.69 -27.62 -2.15
CA SER A 93 -4.14 -27.79 -2.03
C SER A 93 -4.75 -26.62 -1.26
N ALA A 94 -6.08 -26.60 -1.11
CA ALA A 94 -6.78 -25.62 -0.29
C ALA A 94 -6.30 -25.62 1.19
N ASN A 95 -5.81 -26.75 1.70
CA ASN A 95 -5.27 -26.88 3.05
C ASN A 95 -3.73 -26.79 3.10
N ASN A 96 -3.07 -26.73 1.94
CA ASN A 96 -1.61 -26.65 1.81
C ASN A 96 -1.26 -25.58 0.78
N LEU A 97 -1.54 -24.33 1.14
CA LEU A 97 -1.38 -23.16 0.28
C LEU A 97 0.11 -22.86 0.03
N VAL A 98 0.44 -22.47 -1.18
CA VAL A 98 1.80 -22.05 -1.57
C VAL A 98 1.94 -20.53 -1.51
N ASP A 99 1.09 -19.80 -2.21
CA ASP A 99 1.12 -18.33 -2.27
C ASP A 99 -0.03 -17.76 -1.42
N ASN A 100 0.06 -17.94 -0.11
CA ASN A 100 -0.94 -17.39 0.81
C ASN A 100 -0.67 -15.91 1.08
N VAL A 101 -1.43 -15.06 0.43
CA VAL A 101 -1.33 -13.60 0.55
C VAL A 101 -2.51 -12.98 1.32
N TRP A 102 -3.40 -13.80 1.87
CA TRP A 102 -4.64 -13.35 2.52
C TRP A 102 -4.39 -12.31 3.60
N GLY A 103 -3.66 -12.67 4.64
CA GLY A 103 -3.36 -11.76 5.76
C GLY A 103 -2.63 -10.51 5.28
N HIS A 104 -1.60 -10.70 4.47
CA HIS A 104 -0.76 -9.60 3.97
C HIS A 104 -1.57 -8.50 3.24
N TYR A 105 -2.43 -8.87 2.31
CA TYR A 105 -3.20 -7.86 1.59
C TYR A 105 -4.39 -7.30 2.38
N TYR A 106 -4.99 -8.08 3.31
CA TYR A 106 -5.99 -7.50 4.21
C TYR A 106 -5.39 -6.51 5.22
N GLU A 107 -4.17 -6.72 5.68
CA GLU A 107 -3.43 -5.72 6.44
C GLU A 107 -3.18 -4.45 5.62
N GLY A 108 -2.79 -4.60 4.35
CA GLY A 108 -2.65 -3.48 3.41
C GLY A 108 -3.97 -2.74 3.18
N ILE A 109 -5.09 -3.45 2.99
CA ILE A 109 -6.43 -2.85 2.86
C ILE A 109 -6.83 -2.12 4.14
N ARG A 110 -6.57 -2.70 5.31
CA ARG A 110 -6.83 -2.04 6.60
C ARG A 110 -6.01 -0.75 6.75
N ALA A 111 -4.73 -0.78 6.39
CA ALA A 111 -3.85 0.39 6.41
C ALA A 111 -4.36 1.47 5.44
N ALA A 112 -4.78 1.10 4.24
CA ALA A 112 -5.37 2.00 3.26
C ALA A 112 -6.69 2.62 3.75
N ASN A 113 -7.60 1.80 4.30
CA ASN A 113 -8.86 2.28 4.86
C ASN A 113 -8.63 3.23 6.04
N PHE A 114 -7.69 2.90 6.93
CA PHE A 114 -7.30 3.77 8.05
C PHE A 114 -6.78 5.11 7.52
N TYR A 115 -5.83 5.10 6.58
CA TYR A 115 -5.30 6.32 5.99
C TYR A 115 -6.43 7.18 5.39
N LEU A 116 -7.24 6.62 4.51
CA LEU A 116 -8.31 7.35 3.82
C LEU A 116 -9.36 7.93 4.78
N LYS A 117 -9.69 7.20 5.86
CA LYS A 117 -10.65 7.65 6.87
C LYS A 117 -10.10 8.78 7.73
N GLU A 118 -8.91 8.59 8.27
CA GLU A 118 -8.33 9.50 9.26
C GLU A 118 -7.74 10.77 8.65
N THR A 119 -7.39 10.73 7.37
CA THR A 119 -6.81 11.90 6.69
C THR A 119 -7.82 12.67 5.83
N ALA A 120 -9.10 12.27 5.85
CA ALA A 120 -10.14 12.97 5.09
C ALA A 120 -10.31 14.41 5.59
N GLY A 121 -10.06 15.38 4.72
CA GLY A 121 -10.25 16.80 5.02
C GLY A 121 -9.17 17.42 5.92
N LEU A 122 -8.06 16.74 6.20
CA LEU A 122 -6.96 17.32 6.96
C LEU A 122 -6.35 18.53 6.24
N THR A 123 -5.91 19.47 7.06
CA THR A 123 -5.04 20.60 6.69
C THR A 123 -3.88 20.66 7.68
N PHE A 124 -2.76 21.20 7.27
CA PHE A 124 -1.55 21.24 8.10
C PHE A 124 -1.23 22.65 8.53
N ASP A 125 -1.64 23.02 9.75
CA ASP A 125 -1.46 24.37 10.29
C ASP A 125 0.02 24.75 10.43
N GLU A 126 0.91 23.77 10.62
CA GLU A 126 2.36 23.98 10.65
C GLU A 126 2.93 24.62 9.37
N TRP A 127 2.24 24.42 8.24
CA TRP A 127 2.66 24.93 6.93
C TRP A 127 1.80 26.07 6.40
N LYS A 128 0.71 26.44 7.08
CA LYS A 128 -0.33 27.35 6.58
C LYS A 128 0.18 28.71 6.09
N TYR A 129 1.28 29.17 6.64
CA TYR A 129 1.90 30.46 6.27
C TYR A 129 3.20 30.30 5.50
N SER A 130 3.52 29.09 5.06
CA SER A 130 4.67 28.80 4.21
C SER A 130 4.33 29.01 2.75
N ASP A 131 5.31 29.49 1.97
CA ASP A 131 5.20 29.58 0.52
C ASP A 131 4.99 28.21 -0.15
N ASP A 132 5.36 27.13 0.54
CA ASP A 132 5.23 25.75 0.06
C ASP A 132 3.85 25.13 0.37
N TYR A 133 2.95 25.81 1.06
CA TYR A 133 1.68 25.24 1.54
C TYR A 133 0.85 24.61 0.41
N GLU A 134 0.68 25.33 -0.70
CA GLU A 134 -0.10 24.81 -1.85
C GLU A 134 0.53 23.55 -2.45
N ALA A 135 1.86 23.51 -2.54
CA ALA A 135 2.60 22.35 -3.05
C ALA A 135 2.44 21.14 -2.13
N ILE A 136 2.52 21.35 -0.81
CA ILE A 136 2.31 20.33 0.22
C ILE A 136 0.88 19.79 0.16
N MET A 137 -0.13 20.67 0.10
CA MET A 137 -1.53 20.25 0.02
C MET A 137 -1.85 19.50 -1.27
N LYS A 138 -1.25 19.91 -2.40
CA LYS A 138 -1.35 19.19 -3.66
C LYS A 138 -0.76 17.77 -3.55
N GLU A 139 0.41 17.64 -2.93
CA GLU A 139 1.08 16.36 -2.74
C GLU A 139 0.28 15.46 -1.78
N PHE A 140 -0.22 16.01 -0.67
CA PHE A 140 -1.10 15.32 0.27
C PHE A 140 -2.36 14.78 -0.41
N THR A 141 -3.04 15.61 -1.20
CA THR A 141 -4.22 15.19 -1.95
C THR A 141 -3.90 14.06 -2.91
N ASN A 142 -2.73 14.09 -3.55
CA ASN A 142 -2.31 13.05 -4.46
C ASN A 142 -2.05 11.72 -3.74
N TYR A 143 -1.48 11.74 -2.52
CA TYR A 143 -1.34 10.51 -1.71
C TYR A 143 -2.68 9.83 -1.43
N GLN A 144 -3.77 10.58 -1.28
CA GLN A 144 -5.10 9.98 -1.12
C GLN A 144 -5.51 9.18 -2.35
N TYR A 145 -5.25 9.69 -3.55
CA TYR A 145 -5.52 8.99 -4.80
C TYR A 145 -4.64 7.75 -4.96
N GLU A 146 -3.37 7.85 -4.60
CA GLU A 146 -2.45 6.72 -4.63
C GLU A 146 -2.87 5.60 -3.66
N VAL A 147 -3.30 5.94 -2.46
CA VAL A 147 -3.77 4.95 -1.47
C VAL A 147 -5.10 4.29 -1.93
N ARG A 148 -5.99 5.02 -2.60
CA ARG A 148 -7.18 4.43 -3.26
C ARG A 148 -6.76 3.39 -4.30
N PHE A 149 -5.78 3.71 -5.13
CA PHE A 149 -5.24 2.77 -6.12
C PHE A 149 -4.63 1.53 -5.44
N LEU A 150 -3.79 1.71 -4.42
CA LEU A 150 -3.15 0.60 -3.71
C LEU A 150 -4.20 -0.34 -3.09
N ARG A 151 -5.28 0.21 -2.50
CA ARG A 151 -6.39 -0.58 -2.00
C ARG A 151 -7.06 -1.40 -3.10
N ALA A 152 -7.32 -0.79 -4.27
CA ALA A 152 -7.87 -1.49 -5.43
C ALA A 152 -6.93 -2.59 -5.94
N TYR A 153 -5.63 -2.33 -5.96
CA TYR A 153 -4.60 -3.31 -6.32
C TYR A 153 -4.58 -4.50 -5.34
N PHE A 154 -4.66 -4.26 -4.02
CA PHE A 154 -4.69 -5.33 -3.03
C PHE A 154 -5.96 -6.19 -3.17
N TYR A 155 -7.10 -5.59 -3.46
CA TYR A 155 -8.31 -6.34 -3.79
C TYR A 155 -8.14 -7.18 -5.05
N PHE A 156 -7.50 -6.67 -6.08
CA PHE A 156 -7.21 -7.47 -7.28
C PHE A 156 -6.33 -8.67 -6.97
N GLU A 157 -5.28 -8.48 -6.16
CA GLU A 157 -4.39 -9.57 -5.74
C GLU A 157 -5.14 -10.67 -4.95
N LEU A 158 -6.16 -10.30 -4.20
CA LEU A 158 -7.00 -11.24 -3.47
C LEU A 158 -8.01 -11.95 -4.39
N ILE A 159 -8.80 -11.21 -5.19
CA ILE A 159 -9.87 -11.83 -6.00
C ILE A 159 -9.36 -12.76 -7.07
N LYS A 160 -8.16 -12.52 -7.64
CA LYS A 160 -7.56 -13.41 -8.63
C LYS A 160 -7.13 -14.77 -8.05
N ARG A 161 -6.96 -14.88 -6.71
CA ARG A 161 -6.57 -16.11 -6.00
C ARG A 161 -7.74 -16.79 -5.30
N TYR A 162 -8.60 -16.00 -4.65
CA TYR A 162 -9.63 -16.52 -3.74
C TYR A 162 -11.06 -16.34 -4.27
N ARG A 163 -11.24 -15.65 -5.38
CA ARG A 163 -12.50 -15.36 -6.07
C ARG A 163 -13.44 -14.50 -5.22
N ASN A 164 -14.28 -15.09 -4.37
CA ASN A 164 -15.24 -14.39 -3.51
C ASN A 164 -14.58 -14.14 -2.15
N ILE A 165 -14.53 -12.90 -1.73
CA ILE A 165 -13.81 -12.47 -0.52
C ILE A 165 -14.60 -11.41 0.25
N PRO A 166 -14.37 -11.22 1.55
CA PRO A 166 -14.88 -10.07 2.29
C PRO A 166 -14.48 -8.74 1.65
N PHE A 167 -15.47 -7.88 1.41
CA PHE A 167 -15.25 -6.58 0.79
C PHE A 167 -15.51 -5.47 1.81
N VAL A 168 -14.44 -4.80 2.27
CA VAL A 168 -14.45 -3.86 3.39
C VAL A 168 -13.77 -2.56 2.97
N LEU A 169 -14.50 -1.45 3.04
CA LEU A 169 -14.01 -0.11 2.68
C LEU A 169 -13.84 0.81 3.91
N ASP A 170 -14.00 0.26 5.12
CA ASP A 170 -13.82 0.96 6.39
C ASP A 170 -12.92 0.19 7.33
N VAL A 171 -12.53 0.81 8.44
CA VAL A 171 -11.77 0.16 9.51
C VAL A 171 -12.72 -0.55 10.43
N LEU A 172 -12.70 -1.89 10.39
CA LEU A 172 -13.52 -2.72 11.27
C LEU A 172 -12.90 -2.86 12.66
N ALA A 173 -13.74 -2.96 13.68
CA ALA A 173 -13.34 -3.42 14.98
C ALA A 173 -13.04 -4.94 14.95
N GLN A 174 -12.25 -5.41 15.93
CA GLN A 174 -11.81 -6.83 15.96
C GLN A 174 -12.97 -7.84 16.01
N ASN A 175 -14.06 -7.49 16.69
CA ASN A 175 -15.26 -8.32 16.82
C ASN A 175 -16.13 -8.30 15.56
N GLU A 176 -15.97 -7.35 14.65
CA GLU A 176 -16.76 -7.21 13.43
C GLU A 176 -16.14 -7.99 12.25
N ALA A 177 -14.81 -8.15 12.26
CA ALA A 177 -14.07 -8.73 11.14
C ALA A 177 -14.55 -10.15 10.77
N ASN A 178 -14.92 -10.98 11.75
CA ASN A 178 -15.39 -12.34 11.53
C ASN A 178 -16.86 -12.42 11.05
N GLY A 179 -17.60 -11.32 11.09
CA GLY A 179 -19.00 -11.24 10.65
C GLY A 179 -19.20 -10.80 9.20
N VAL A 180 -18.12 -10.46 8.49
CA VAL A 180 -18.23 -9.97 7.11
C VAL A 180 -18.40 -11.13 6.14
N ASN A 181 -19.53 -11.18 5.45
CA ASN A 181 -19.78 -12.17 4.42
C ASN A 181 -18.93 -11.88 3.16
N PRO A 182 -18.47 -12.92 2.45
CA PRO A 182 -17.82 -12.74 1.15
C PRO A 182 -18.76 -12.08 0.14
N GLU A 183 -18.23 -11.15 -0.63
CA GLU A 183 -18.88 -10.57 -1.79
C GLU A 183 -18.47 -11.30 -3.07
N SER A 184 -19.26 -11.14 -4.13
CA SER A 184 -18.97 -11.76 -5.41
C SER A 184 -17.76 -11.14 -6.07
N TYR A 185 -17.05 -11.98 -6.85
CA TYR A 185 -15.95 -11.55 -7.69
C TYR A 185 -16.32 -10.36 -8.58
N GLU A 186 -17.49 -10.43 -9.24
CA GLU A 186 -17.97 -9.41 -10.18
C GLU A 186 -18.14 -8.05 -9.51
N LYS A 187 -18.69 -8.02 -8.29
CA LYS A 187 -18.88 -6.77 -7.53
C LYS A 187 -17.56 -6.10 -7.20
N ILE A 188 -16.59 -6.90 -6.74
CA ILE A 188 -15.27 -6.37 -6.36
C ILE A 188 -14.47 -5.97 -7.60
N ALA A 189 -14.50 -6.79 -8.66
CA ALA A 189 -13.83 -6.47 -9.92
C ALA A 189 -14.38 -5.19 -10.53
N LYS A 190 -15.73 -5.01 -10.53
CA LYS A 190 -16.36 -3.77 -10.96
C LYS A 190 -15.90 -2.57 -10.14
N PHE A 191 -15.85 -2.68 -8.80
CA PHE A 191 -15.33 -1.63 -7.94
C PHE A 191 -13.89 -1.24 -8.35
N ILE A 192 -13.02 -2.22 -8.61
CA ILE A 192 -11.63 -1.94 -9.03
C ILE A 192 -11.59 -1.20 -10.36
N VAL A 193 -12.41 -1.62 -11.33
CA VAL A 193 -12.49 -0.98 -12.65
C VAL A 193 -13.00 0.46 -12.54
N ASP A 194 -14.02 0.70 -11.72
CA ASP A 194 -14.58 2.04 -11.48
C ASP A 194 -13.53 2.94 -10.79
N GLU A 195 -12.89 2.48 -9.70
CA GLU A 195 -11.80 3.21 -9.02
C GLU A 195 -10.66 3.55 -9.98
N CYS A 196 -10.20 2.58 -10.77
CA CYS A 196 -9.12 2.82 -11.73
C CYS A 196 -9.53 3.80 -12.83
N SER A 197 -10.79 3.80 -13.24
CA SER A 197 -11.31 4.72 -14.26
C SER A 197 -11.33 6.16 -13.75
N ASP A 198 -11.78 6.36 -12.52
CA ASP A 198 -11.76 7.68 -11.85
C ASP A 198 -10.32 8.17 -11.64
N LEU A 199 -9.46 7.29 -11.10
CA LEU A 199 -8.07 7.62 -10.82
C LEU A 199 -7.25 7.93 -12.07
N ALA A 200 -7.55 7.31 -13.20
CA ALA A 200 -6.91 7.61 -14.48
C ALA A 200 -7.19 9.04 -14.98
N GLN A 201 -8.24 9.71 -14.49
CA GLN A 201 -8.51 11.12 -14.81
C GLN A 201 -7.77 12.10 -13.90
N ILE A 202 -7.42 11.66 -12.68
CA ILE A 202 -6.94 12.54 -11.60
C ILE A 202 -5.44 12.40 -11.39
N LEU A 203 -4.91 11.15 -11.44
CA LEU A 203 -3.50 10.87 -11.19
C LEU A 203 -2.59 11.56 -12.21
N PRO A 204 -1.42 12.03 -11.78
CA PRO A 204 -0.44 12.63 -12.68
C PRO A 204 0.17 11.58 -13.61
N VAL A 205 0.67 12.05 -14.75
CA VAL A 205 1.45 11.21 -15.67
C VAL A 205 2.82 10.87 -15.06
N ASN A 206 3.43 11.85 -14.40
CA ASN A 206 4.70 11.71 -13.67
C ASN A 206 4.74 12.69 -12.49
N TYR A 207 5.80 12.58 -11.68
CA TYR A 207 6.01 13.40 -10.48
C TYR A 207 7.07 14.49 -10.63
N ASP A 208 7.45 14.84 -11.86
CA ASP A 208 8.50 15.84 -12.11
C ASP A 208 8.14 17.23 -11.59
N ASN A 209 6.85 17.56 -11.56
CA ASN A 209 6.30 18.81 -11.06
C ASN A 209 5.87 18.77 -9.58
N PHE A 210 6.27 17.74 -8.85
CA PHE A 210 6.04 17.64 -7.41
C PHE A 210 7.33 17.98 -6.65
N SER A 211 7.19 18.49 -5.43
CA SER A 211 8.33 18.96 -4.63
C SER A 211 9.34 17.84 -4.36
N THR A 212 8.88 16.64 -4.09
CA THR A 212 9.75 15.52 -3.73
C THR A 212 10.31 14.76 -4.92
N LYS A 213 9.69 14.86 -6.11
CA LYS A 213 10.08 14.11 -7.33
C LYS A 213 10.35 12.60 -7.05
N GLU A 214 9.60 12.02 -6.13
CA GLU A 214 9.77 10.64 -5.70
C GLU A 214 9.43 9.68 -6.84
N LYS A 215 10.29 8.69 -7.03
CA LYS A 215 10.10 7.63 -8.02
C LYS A 215 9.33 6.46 -7.41
N GLY A 216 8.73 5.64 -8.26
CA GLY A 216 7.97 4.46 -7.82
C GLY A 216 6.55 4.78 -7.33
N ARG A 217 6.10 6.03 -7.40
CA ARG A 217 4.74 6.42 -7.05
C ARG A 217 3.74 6.01 -8.13
N VAL A 218 2.49 5.81 -7.72
CA VAL A 218 1.39 5.45 -8.62
C VAL A 218 1.07 6.59 -9.59
N THR A 219 1.05 6.28 -10.87
CA THR A 219 0.75 7.22 -11.96
C THR A 219 -0.57 6.88 -12.65
N ARG A 220 -1.01 7.76 -13.54
CA ARG A 220 -2.14 7.51 -14.45
C ARG A 220 -1.98 6.19 -15.21
N ALA A 221 -0.78 5.93 -15.72
CA ALA A 221 -0.49 4.69 -16.44
C ALA A 221 -0.69 3.44 -15.57
N ALA A 222 -0.36 3.51 -14.27
CA ALA A 222 -0.59 2.40 -13.35
C ALA A 222 -2.08 2.09 -13.16
N ALA A 223 -2.92 3.13 -13.02
CA ALA A 223 -4.37 2.96 -12.92
C ALA A 223 -4.97 2.34 -14.19
N MET A 224 -4.56 2.81 -15.36
CA MET A 224 -4.99 2.26 -16.65
C MET A 224 -4.53 0.80 -16.83
N ALA A 225 -3.30 0.48 -16.43
CA ALA A 225 -2.75 -0.87 -16.51
C ALA A 225 -3.48 -1.86 -15.58
N LEU A 226 -3.80 -1.44 -14.35
CA LEU A 226 -4.59 -2.27 -13.44
C LEU A 226 -5.99 -2.51 -14.00
N LYS A 227 -6.67 -1.47 -14.52
CA LYS A 227 -7.97 -1.60 -15.19
C LYS A 227 -7.89 -2.63 -16.32
N SER A 228 -6.90 -2.54 -17.21
CA SER A 228 -6.72 -3.47 -18.32
C SER A 228 -6.55 -4.92 -17.84
N ARG A 229 -5.76 -5.14 -16.80
CA ARG A 229 -5.59 -6.48 -16.23
C ARG A 229 -6.88 -7.02 -15.61
N VAL A 230 -7.59 -6.21 -14.84
CA VAL A 230 -8.85 -6.62 -14.18
C VAL A 230 -9.91 -6.97 -15.22
N THR A 231 -10.09 -6.14 -16.26
CA THR A 231 -11.05 -6.42 -17.34
C THR A 231 -10.71 -7.69 -18.12
N LEU A 232 -9.43 -7.98 -18.33
CA LEU A 232 -8.98 -9.23 -18.95
C LEU A 232 -9.34 -10.46 -18.08
N TYR A 233 -9.14 -10.38 -16.77
CA TYR A 233 -9.55 -11.43 -15.84
C TYR A 233 -11.08 -11.59 -15.80
N MET A 234 -11.84 -10.48 -15.84
CA MET A 234 -13.31 -10.51 -15.89
C MET A 234 -13.83 -11.18 -17.17
N ALA A 235 -13.12 -11.10 -18.28
CA ALA A 235 -13.49 -11.75 -19.54
C ALA A 235 -13.15 -13.24 -19.54
N SER A 236 -12.26 -13.71 -18.66
CA SER A 236 -11.83 -15.11 -18.61
C SER A 236 -13.00 -16.04 -18.23
N PRO A 237 -13.18 -17.19 -18.92
CA PRO A 237 -14.17 -18.22 -18.58
C PRO A 237 -14.03 -18.76 -17.14
N LEU A 238 -12.87 -18.63 -16.53
CA LEU A 238 -12.64 -19.00 -15.13
C LEU A 238 -13.51 -18.19 -14.17
N PHE A 239 -13.72 -16.91 -14.46
CA PHE A 239 -14.39 -15.98 -13.55
C PHE A 239 -15.80 -15.60 -13.96
N SER A 240 -16.14 -15.74 -15.24
CA SER A 240 -17.46 -15.40 -15.77
C SER A 240 -17.84 -16.32 -16.93
N GLU A 241 -19.12 -16.31 -17.29
CA GLU A 241 -19.55 -16.90 -18.57
C GLU A 241 -18.87 -16.16 -19.72
N ASP A 242 -18.56 -16.89 -20.80
CA ASP A 242 -17.95 -16.32 -22.00
C ASP A 242 -18.86 -15.24 -22.58
N SER A 243 -18.30 -14.07 -22.81
CA SER A 243 -19.04 -12.89 -23.26
C SER A 243 -18.18 -12.04 -24.18
N GLU A 244 -18.62 -11.91 -25.42
CA GLU A 244 -17.96 -11.05 -26.42
C GLU A 244 -17.81 -9.60 -25.90
N ASP A 245 -18.80 -9.10 -25.20
CA ASP A 245 -18.75 -7.75 -24.61
C ASP A 245 -17.64 -7.59 -23.58
N LYS A 246 -17.40 -8.60 -22.76
CA LYS A 246 -16.30 -8.56 -21.75
C LYS A 246 -14.94 -8.61 -22.43
N TRP A 247 -14.76 -9.45 -23.45
CA TRP A 247 -13.54 -9.49 -24.25
C TRP A 247 -13.30 -8.15 -24.96
N LYS A 248 -14.35 -7.54 -25.49
CA LYS A 248 -14.28 -6.22 -26.11
C LYS A 248 -13.85 -5.15 -25.09
N GLN A 249 -14.43 -5.12 -23.90
CA GLN A 249 -14.05 -4.19 -22.84
C GLN A 249 -12.58 -4.36 -22.42
N ALA A 250 -12.09 -5.60 -22.33
CA ALA A 250 -10.69 -5.89 -22.04
C ALA A 250 -9.75 -5.38 -23.15
N ALA A 251 -10.12 -5.61 -24.42
CA ALA A 251 -9.37 -5.11 -25.54
C ALA A 251 -9.34 -3.58 -25.62
N GLU A 252 -10.48 -2.92 -25.37
CA GLU A 252 -10.59 -1.46 -25.33
C GLU A 252 -9.71 -0.88 -24.23
N ALA A 253 -9.73 -1.45 -23.02
CA ALA A 253 -8.92 -0.99 -21.90
C ALA A 253 -7.40 -1.11 -22.19
N ALA A 254 -6.97 -2.17 -22.86
CA ALA A 254 -5.59 -2.33 -23.30
C ALA A 254 -5.22 -1.34 -24.42
N TYR A 255 -6.12 -1.17 -25.39
CA TYR A 255 -5.94 -0.26 -26.53
C TYR A 255 -5.83 1.21 -26.07
N ASP A 256 -6.60 1.62 -25.06
CA ASP A 256 -6.54 2.97 -24.51
C ASP A 256 -5.14 3.33 -24.01
N ILE A 257 -4.41 2.39 -23.41
CA ILE A 257 -3.01 2.60 -23.00
C ILE A 257 -2.11 2.77 -24.21
N ILE A 258 -2.25 1.88 -25.21
CA ILE A 258 -1.44 1.93 -26.46
C ILE A 258 -1.67 3.24 -27.20
N LYS A 259 -2.93 3.67 -27.30
CA LYS A 259 -3.31 4.92 -27.96
C LYS A 259 -2.72 6.16 -27.26
N GLN A 260 -2.64 6.14 -25.95
CA GLN A 260 -2.14 7.25 -25.13
C GLN A 260 -0.65 7.08 -24.73
N LYS A 261 0.07 6.10 -25.27
CA LYS A 261 1.42 5.76 -24.82
C LYS A 261 2.37 6.96 -24.76
N THR A 262 2.33 7.84 -25.75
CA THR A 262 3.18 9.04 -25.78
C THR A 262 2.84 10.02 -24.67
N ASP A 263 1.56 10.28 -24.45
CA ASP A 263 1.09 11.18 -23.40
C ASP A 263 1.37 10.61 -22.00
N LEU A 264 1.40 9.29 -21.86
CA LEU A 264 1.73 8.57 -20.63
C LEU A 264 3.25 8.42 -20.40
N GLY A 265 4.08 8.84 -21.36
CA GLY A 265 5.53 8.67 -21.30
C GLY A 265 5.97 7.20 -21.43
N LEU A 266 5.13 6.35 -22.06
CA LEU A 266 5.42 4.93 -22.26
C LEU A 266 5.94 4.68 -23.66
N ASP A 267 6.90 3.78 -23.79
CA ASP A 267 7.35 3.24 -25.06
C ASP A 267 8.05 1.90 -24.86
N LEU A 268 8.17 1.12 -25.95
CA LEU A 268 8.97 -0.10 -25.97
C LEU A 268 10.46 0.26 -26.07
N VAL A 269 11.30 -0.44 -25.33
CA VAL A 269 12.75 -0.29 -25.42
C VAL A 269 13.37 -1.49 -26.12
N PRO A 270 14.52 -1.32 -26.80
CA PRO A 270 15.23 -2.46 -27.41
C PRO A 270 15.53 -3.55 -26.40
N TYR A 271 15.27 -4.81 -26.73
CA TYR A 271 15.40 -5.97 -25.86
C TYR A 271 16.67 -6.00 -25.00
N PRO A 272 17.89 -5.73 -25.55
CA PRO A 272 19.09 -5.73 -24.72
C PRO A 272 19.13 -4.65 -23.63
N GLN A 273 18.28 -3.63 -23.73
CA GLN A 273 18.23 -2.54 -22.76
C GLN A 273 17.29 -2.81 -21.58
N ILE A 274 16.43 -3.83 -21.70
CA ILE A 274 15.48 -4.19 -20.62
C ILE A 274 16.23 -4.69 -19.38
N PHE A 275 17.37 -5.36 -19.55
CA PHE A 275 18.10 -6.06 -18.50
C PHE A 275 19.32 -5.30 -17.96
N ASN A 276 19.39 -3.99 -18.12
CA ASN A 276 20.49 -3.20 -17.57
C ASN A 276 20.12 -2.57 -16.20
N ASP A 277 21.11 -2.03 -15.50
CA ASP A 277 21.02 -1.55 -14.10
C ASP A 277 19.99 -0.44 -13.86
N VAL A 278 19.53 0.23 -14.89
CA VAL A 278 18.52 1.31 -14.79
C VAL A 278 17.18 0.91 -15.39
N ASN A 279 16.87 -0.37 -15.38
CA ASN A 279 15.63 -0.91 -15.97
C ASN A 279 14.37 -0.24 -15.43
N ASN A 280 14.29 0.03 -14.12
CA ASN A 280 13.17 0.71 -13.47
C ASN A 280 12.95 2.17 -13.92
N GLN A 281 13.84 2.73 -14.73
CA GLN A 281 13.72 4.08 -15.31
C GLN A 281 13.36 4.04 -16.80
N LYS A 282 13.12 2.86 -17.37
CA LYS A 282 12.76 2.72 -18.78
C LYS A 282 11.29 3.06 -19.02
N ALA A 283 10.99 3.49 -20.22
CA ALA A 283 9.64 3.85 -20.66
C ALA A 283 8.66 2.65 -20.64
N GLU A 284 9.13 1.41 -20.59
CA GLU A 284 8.30 0.21 -20.44
C GLU A 284 7.79 -0.02 -19.00
N VAL A 285 8.45 0.57 -18.00
CA VAL A 285 8.11 0.32 -16.59
C VAL A 285 6.98 1.25 -16.16
N ILE A 286 5.84 0.69 -15.84
CA ILE A 286 4.63 1.43 -15.45
C ILE A 286 4.61 1.71 -13.95
N LEU A 287 4.91 0.71 -13.14
CA LEU A 287 4.96 0.80 -11.69
C LEU A 287 6.02 -0.17 -11.15
N TYR A 288 6.83 0.29 -10.23
CA TYR A 288 7.82 -0.53 -9.54
C TYR A 288 7.92 -0.14 -8.07
N ARG A 289 8.39 -1.06 -7.26
CA ARG A 289 8.75 -0.79 -5.88
C ARG A 289 10.24 -0.40 -5.86
N PRO A 290 10.57 0.82 -5.39
CA PRO A 290 11.96 1.27 -5.33
C PRO A 290 12.79 0.49 -4.30
#